data_e0405bd8a72d36ba3393d9674f76b179
#
_entry.id   e0405bd8a72d36ba3393d9674f76b179
#
_cell.length_a   1.000
_cell.length_b   1.000
_cell.length_c   1.000
_cell.angle_alpha   90.00
_cell.angle_beta   90.00
_cell.angle_gamma   90.00
#
_symmetry.space_group_name_H-M   'P 1'
#
loop_
_entity.id
_entity.type
_entity.pdbx_description
1 polymer ?
#
loop_
_entity_poly.entity_id
_entity_poly.type
_entity_poly.pdbx_seq_one_letter_code
_entity_poly.pdbx_strand_id
1 'polypeptide(L)'
;MVQQTQIYRILGIDPGTNYTGYGVLEVDGRDVRAVVMGEIDLHKISDPYEKLRYIFDSVSRLVKEYQPREVALESPFFGQNVQSMLKLGRAQGVAMAAALSQEVDVFEYAPSRIKQAVVGLGSASKEQIAGVVMKTLHIEKAPKKLDATDGMAVALCHYYSISSPINRALGGTKVKGLGGDKMARKRGTKSWEQFLRENPDRVK
;
A
#
# COMPACT_ATOMS: atom_id res chain seq x y z
N MET A 1 27.38 -22.05 4.12
CA MET A 1 26.65 -21.15 5.06
C MET A 1 25.22 -21.04 4.54
N VAL A 2 24.25 -21.63 5.24
CA VAL A 2 22.83 -21.46 4.93
C VAL A 2 22.48 -20.03 5.33
N GLN A 3 22.21 -19.16 4.36
CA GLN A 3 21.62 -17.85 4.65
C GLN A 3 20.29 -18.12 5.36
N GLN A 4 20.20 -17.77 6.64
CA GLN A 4 18.91 -17.73 7.32
C GLN A 4 18.02 -16.74 6.57
N THR A 5 17.04 -17.26 5.85
CA THR A 5 16.00 -16.44 5.21
C THR A 5 15.21 -15.79 6.34
N GLN A 6 15.33 -14.46 6.44
CA GLN A 6 14.59 -13.71 7.45
C GLN A 6 13.11 -13.70 7.04
N ILE A 7 12.24 -14.24 7.88
CA ILE A 7 10.78 -14.16 7.69
C ILE A 7 10.37 -12.69 7.81
N TYR A 8 9.55 -12.21 6.86
CA TYR A 8 9.03 -10.86 6.87
C TYR A 8 7.61 -10.80 6.34
N ARG A 9 6.93 -9.68 6.57
CA ARG A 9 5.56 -9.46 6.13
C ARG A 9 5.45 -8.30 5.16
N ILE A 10 4.48 -8.40 4.27
CA ILE A 10 4.07 -7.35 3.33
C ILE A 10 2.60 -7.05 3.62
N LEU A 11 2.25 -5.78 3.79
CA LEU A 11 0.86 -5.33 3.87
C LEU A 11 0.46 -4.77 2.51
N GLY A 12 -0.50 -5.40 1.86
CA GLY A 12 -1.12 -4.89 0.63
C GLY A 12 -2.43 -4.18 0.94
N ILE A 13 -2.67 -3.06 0.31
CA ILE A 13 -3.87 -2.23 0.48
C ILE A 13 -4.43 -1.84 -0.88
N ASP A 14 -5.72 -2.06 -1.08
CA ASP A 14 -6.52 -1.52 -2.18
C ASP A 14 -7.43 -0.42 -1.64
N PRO A 15 -7.06 0.87 -1.78
CA PRO A 15 -7.83 1.97 -1.21
C PRO A 15 -9.18 2.16 -1.92
N GLY A 16 -10.26 2.22 -1.15
CA GLY A 16 -11.60 2.47 -1.64
C GLY A 16 -12.35 3.50 -0.80
N THR A 17 -13.42 4.08 -1.34
CA THR A 17 -14.23 5.10 -0.66
C THR A 17 -15.35 4.53 0.20
N ASN A 18 -15.73 3.27 -0.02
CA ASN A 18 -16.73 2.54 0.75
C ASN A 18 -16.12 1.33 1.46
N TYR A 19 -15.19 0.67 0.81
CA TYR A 19 -14.43 -0.45 1.35
C TYR A 19 -12.97 -0.28 0.93
N THR A 20 -12.05 -0.46 1.87
CA THR A 20 -10.62 -0.54 1.60
C THR A 20 -10.19 -1.97 1.87
N GLY A 21 -9.78 -2.68 0.83
CA GLY A 21 -9.27 -4.04 0.98
C GLY A 21 -7.86 -4.05 1.56
N TYR A 22 -7.55 -5.05 2.41
CA TYR A 22 -6.19 -5.25 2.89
C TYR A 22 -5.84 -6.73 2.97
N GLY A 23 -4.54 -7.02 2.83
CA GLY A 23 -4.00 -8.37 3.00
C GLY A 23 -2.59 -8.33 3.56
N VAL A 24 -2.30 -9.19 4.54
CA VAL A 24 -0.96 -9.38 5.10
C VAL A 24 -0.42 -10.70 4.60
N LEU A 25 0.66 -10.63 3.83
CA LEU A 25 1.40 -11.75 3.29
C LEU A 25 2.65 -11.97 4.12
N GLU A 26 2.88 -13.18 4.60
CA GLU A 26 4.15 -13.57 5.21
C GLU A 26 5.01 -14.30 4.19
N VAL A 27 6.30 -13.95 4.17
CA VAL A 27 7.29 -14.48 3.24
C VAL A 27 8.38 -15.18 4.03
N ASP A 28 8.62 -16.45 3.73
CA ASP A 28 9.72 -17.26 4.25
C ASP A 28 10.51 -17.83 3.07
N GLY A 29 11.58 -17.17 2.70
CA GLY A 29 12.36 -17.51 1.51
C GLY A 29 11.55 -17.39 0.22
N ARG A 30 11.13 -18.51 -0.35
CA ARG A 30 10.27 -18.57 -1.54
C ARG A 30 8.82 -18.91 -1.21
N ASP A 31 8.56 -19.32 0.01
CA ASP A 31 7.24 -19.69 0.45
C ASP A 31 6.47 -18.43 0.90
N VAL A 32 5.21 -18.39 0.55
CA VAL A 32 4.31 -17.29 0.90
C VAL A 32 3.04 -17.83 1.49
N ARG A 33 2.54 -17.16 2.55
CA ARG A 33 1.26 -17.50 3.16
C ARG A 33 0.44 -16.27 3.52
N ALA A 34 -0.87 -16.40 3.44
CA ALA A 34 -1.76 -15.37 3.95
C ALA A 34 -1.78 -15.43 5.49
N VAL A 35 -1.51 -14.30 6.14
CA VAL A 35 -1.67 -14.16 7.60
C VAL A 35 -3.09 -13.71 7.90
N VAL A 36 -3.54 -12.67 7.22
CA VAL A 36 -4.90 -12.14 7.34
C VAL A 36 -5.24 -11.38 6.06
N MET A 37 -6.51 -11.37 5.71
CA MET A 37 -7.07 -10.47 4.71
C MET A 37 -8.46 -10.02 5.16
N GLY A 38 -8.85 -8.83 4.76
CA GLY A 38 -10.13 -8.26 5.17
C GLY A 38 -10.40 -6.93 4.48
N GLU A 39 -11.41 -6.25 5.00
CA GLU A 39 -11.83 -4.96 4.52
C GLU A 39 -12.01 -3.97 5.67
N ILE A 40 -11.68 -2.73 5.42
CA ILE A 40 -12.03 -1.59 6.27
C ILE A 40 -13.37 -1.07 5.74
N ASP A 41 -14.45 -1.28 6.51
CA ASP A 41 -15.80 -0.89 6.11
C ASP A 41 -16.06 0.59 6.43
N LEU A 42 -16.15 1.40 5.38
CA LEU A 42 -16.39 2.84 5.42
C LEU A 42 -17.83 3.20 5.01
N HIS A 43 -18.60 2.22 4.60
CA HIS A 43 -19.91 2.46 3.96
C HIS A 43 -20.92 3.09 4.93
N LYS A 44 -20.82 2.80 6.23
CA LYS A 44 -21.72 3.36 7.27
C LYS A 44 -21.31 4.75 7.76
N ILE A 45 -20.13 5.23 7.38
CA ILE A 45 -19.62 6.53 7.76
C ILE A 45 -20.05 7.53 6.68
N SER A 46 -20.90 8.50 7.04
CA SER A 46 -21.41 9.50 6.09
C SER A 46 -20.44 10.65 5.87
N ASP A 47 -19.74 11.10 6.93
CA ASP A 47 -18.78 12.20 6.86
C ASP A 47 -17.50 11.77 6.13
N PRO A 48 -17.11 12.45 5.04
CA PRO A 48 -15.88 12.13 4.31
C PRO A 48 -14.61 12.31 5.13
N TYR A 49 -14.57 13.24 6.08
CA TYR A 49 -13.38 13.47 6.92
C TYR A 49 -13.25 12.37 7.98
N GLU A 50 -14.36 11.93 8.56
CA GLU A 50 -14.39 10.78 9.44
C GLU A 50 -13.95 9.49 8.74
N LYS A 51 -14.30 9.31 7.45
CA LYS A 51 -13.78 8.19 6.64
C LYS A 51 -12.25 8.23 6.57
N LEU A 52 -11.67 9.40 6.29
CA LEU A 52 -10.22 9.55 6.21
C LEU A 52 -9.55 9.24 7.55
N ARG A 53 -10.10 9.76 8.65
CA ARG A 53 -9.60 9.43 9.99
C ARG A 53 -9.65 7.93 10.26
N TYR A 54 -10.76 7.29 9.92
CA TYR A 54 -10.93 5.84 10.14
C TYR A 54 -9.97 5.00 9.29
N ILE A 55 -9.67 5.43 8.06
CA ILE A 55 -8.63 4.80 7.22
C ILE A 55 -7.26 4.93 7.90
N PHE A 56 -6.89 6.14 8.35
CA PHE A 56 -5.62 6.39 9.00
C PHE A 56 -5.44 5.50 10.24
N ASP A 57 -6.43 5.48 11.12
CA ASP A 57 -6.39 4.71 12.36
C ASP A 57 -6.33 3.20 12.09
N SER A 58 -7.10 2.73 11.09
CA SER A 58 -7.15 1.31 10.73
C SER A 58 -5.83 0.85 10.11
N VAL A 59 -5.26 1.59 9.16
CA VAL A 59 -3.96 1.25 8.56
C VAL A 59 -2.85 1.34 9.60
N SER A 60 -2.87 2.37 10.45
CA SER A 60 -1.89 2.50 11.55
C SER A 60 -1.93 1.30 12.49
N ARG A 61 -3.12 0.77 12.79
CA ARG A 61 -3.31 -0.42 13.61
C ARG A 61 -2.76 -1.65 12.92
N LEU A 62 -3.07 -1.85 11.62
CA LEU A 62 -2.55 -2.98 10.85
C LEU A 62 -1.02 -2.97 10.81
N VAL A 63 -0.39 -1.82 10.60
CA VAL A 63 1.08 -1.69 10.61
C VAL A 63 1.65 -2.04 11.99
N LYS A 64 1.05 -1.55 13.07
CA LYS A 64 1.50 -1.85 14.45
C LYS A 64 1.34 -3.33 14.81
N GLU A 65 0.22 -3.93 14.42
CA GLU A 65 -0.12 -5.32 14.78
C GLU A 65 0.73 -6.33 14.00
N TYR A 66 0.85 -6.13 12.68
CA TYR A 66 1.52 -7.11 11.82
C TYR A 66 2.98 -6.78 11.53
N GLN A 67 3.45 -5.58 11.84
CA GLN A 67 4.83 -5.12 11.65
C GLN A 67 5.38 -5.47 10.25
N PRO A 68 4.70 -5.05 9.16
CA PRO A 68 5.15 -5.33 7.83
C PRO A 68 6.48 -4.62 7.55
N ARG A 69 7.38 -5.28 6.83
CA ARG A 69 8.61 -4.67 6.34
C ARG A 69 8.33 -3.60 5.30
N GLU A 70 7.32 -3.83 4.48
CA GLU A 70 6.94 -2.97 3.37
C GLU A 70 5.41 -2.94 3.23
N VAL A 71 4.89 -1.78 2.81
CA VAL A 71 3.47 -1.60 2.49
C VAL A 71 3.33 -1.35 0.99
N ALA A 72 2.44 -2.07 0.34
CA ALA A 72 2.11 -1.89 -1.07
C ALA A 72 0.68 -1.38 -1.22
N LEU A 73 0.47 -0.38 -2.07
CA LEU A 73 -0.85 0.17 -2.37
C LEU A 73 -1.16 0.10 -3.86
N GLU A 74 -2.45 -0.08 -4.17
CA GLU A 74 -2.94 0.17 -5.51
C GLU A 74 -3.01 1.67 -5.76
N SER A 75 -2.45 2.14 -6.90
CA SER A 75 -2.55 3.53 -7.29
C SER A 75 -3.90 3.85 -7.94
N PRO A 76 -4.45 5.06 -7.75
CA PRO A 76 -5.71 5.45 -8.34
C PRO A 76 -5.65 5.38 -9.86
N PHE A 77 -6.69 4.83 -10.46
CA PHE A 77 -6.83 4.80 -11.91
C PHE A 77 -7.53 6.08 -12.40
N PHE A 78 -7.07 6.63 -13.53
CA PHE A 78 -7.73 7.75 -14.18
C PHE A 78 -9.08 7.32 -14.74
N GLY A 79 -10.16 7.66 -14.04
CA GLY A 79 -11.54 7.42 -14.46
C GLY A 79 -12.19 8.69 -15.02
N GLN A 80 -13.36 8.54 -15.64
CA GLN A 80 -14.11 9.67 -16.18
C GLN A 80 -14.70 10.59 -15.09
N ASN A 81 -14.90 10.07 -13.87
CA ASN A 81 -15.49 10.81 -12.76
C ASN A 81 -14.41 11.43 -11.86
N VAL A 82 -14.15 12.71 -12.09
CA VAL A 82 -13.14 13.50 -11.34
C VAL A 82 -13.40 13.50 -9.83
N GLN A 83 -14.68 13.61 -9.40
CA GLN A 83 -15.03 13.63 -7.98
C GLN A 83 -14.71 12.30 -7.28
N SER A 84 -14.96 11.19 -7.96
CA SER A 84 -14.60 9.86 -7.45
C SER A 84 -13.08 9.70 -7.36
N MET A 85 -12.35 10.18 -8.36
CA MET A 85 -10.87 10.15 -8.37
C MET A 85 -10.28 10.97 -7.22
N LEU A 86 -10.81 12.18 -6.97
CA LEU A 86 -10.36 13.02 -5.85
C LEU A 86 -10.60 12.35 -4.49
N LYS A 87 -11.76 11.71 -4.31
CA LYS A 87 -12.07 10.95 -3.09
C LYS A 87 -11.12 9.76 -2.91
N LEU A 88 -10.86 9.02 -3.98
CA LEU A 88 -9.98 7.86 -3.97
C LEU A 88 -8.53 8.28 -3.68
N GLY A 89 -8.03 9.33 -4.33
CA GLY A 89 -6.70 9.88 -4.08
C GLY A 89 -6.50 10.36 -2.63
N ARG A 90 -7.55 10.95 -2.00
CA ARG A 90 -7.52 11.29 -0.57
C ARG A 90 -7.40 10.05 0.31
N ALA A 91 -8.22 9.02 0.04
CA ALA A 91 -8.19 7.77 0.79
C ALA A 91 -6.82 7.09 0.69
N GLN A 92 -6.27 7.02 -0.52
CA GLN A 92 -4.93 6.48 -0.77
C GLN A 92 -3.85 7.28 -0.05
N GLY A 93 -3.83 8.61 -0.21
CA GLY A 93 -2.84 9.48 0.45
C GLY A 93 -2.84 9.33 1.96
N VAL A 94 -4.02 9.15 2.57
CA VAL A 94 -4.15 8.91 4.01
C VAL A 94 -3.63 7.53 4.40
N ALA A 95 -3.91 6.48 3.62
CA ALA A 95 -3.36 5.14 3.86
C ALA A 95 -1.82 5.14 3.78
N MET A 96 -1.26 5.85 2.78
CA MET A 96 0.19 6.05 2.66
C MET A 96 0.76 6.79 3.86
N ALA A 97 0.15 7.91 4.25
CA ALA A 97 0.60 8.71 5.38
C ALA A 97 0.61 7.91 6.69
N ALA A 98 -0.39 7.03 6.90
CA ALA A 98 -0.46 6.15 8.05
C ALA A 98 0.73 5.16 8.11
N ALA A 99 1.13 4.57 6.97
CA ALA A 99 2.30 3.70 6.90
C ALA A 99 3.61 4.47 7.07
N LEU A 100 3.77 5.59 6.36
CA LEU A 100 4.96 6.43 6.40
C LEU A 100 5.20 7.04 7.79
N SER A 101 4.14 7.36 8.54
CA SER A 101 4.24 7.87 9.92
C SER A 101 4.86 6.87 10.89
N GLN A 102 4.91 5.60 10.52
CA GLN A 102 5.52 4.50 11.29
C GLN A 102 6.83 4.02 10.67
N GLU A 103 7.43 4.84 9.80
CA GLU A 103 8.73 4.58 9.16
C GLU A 103 8.77 3.33 8.27
N VAL A 104 7.60 2.87 7.78
CA VAL A 104 7.50 1.74 6.86
C VAL A 104 7.58 2.24 5.41
N ASP A 105 8.40 1.58 4.60
CA ASP A 105 8.51 1.88 3.16
C ASP A 105 7.21 1.56 2.43
N VAL A 106 6.80 2.46 1.52
CA VAL A 106 5.57 2.35 0.75
C VAL A 106 5.86 2.22 -0.74
N PHE A 107 5.12 1.33 -1.41
CA PHE A 107 5.23 1.07 -2.86
C PHE A 107 3.86 1.16 -3.50
N GLU A 108 3.79 1.75 -4.69
CA GLU A 108 2.56 1.90 -5.46
C GLU A 108 2.59 1.07 -6.73
N TYR A 109 1.45 0.49 -7.05
CA TYR A 109 1.26 -0.36 -8.24
C TYR A 109 0.00 0.05 -9.00
N ALA A 110 0.13 0.22 -10.32
CA ALA A 110 -1.03 0.43 -11.18
C ALA A 110 -1.94 -0.83 -11.19
N PRO A 111 -3.27 -0.67 -11.29
CA PRO A 111 -4.22 -1.80 -11.34
C PRO A 111 -3.88 -2.84 -12.41
N SER A 112 -3.49 -2.38 -13.60
CA SER A 112 -3.08 -3.27 -14.69
C SER A 112 -1.83 -4.09 -14.35
N ARG A 113 -0.89 -3.50 -13.57
CA ARG A 113 0.32 -4.18 -13.12
C ARG A 113 0.01 -5.27 -12.09
N ILE A 114 -0.92 -5.00 -11.17
CA ILE A 114 -1.37 -5.99 -10.18
C ILE A 114 -1.99 -7.19 -10.91
N LYS A 115 -2.91 -6.93 -11.84
CA LYS A 115 -3.55 -7.96 -12.66
C LYS A 115 -2.54 -8.79 -13.45
N GLN A 116 -1.60 -8.12 -14.10
CA GLN A 116 -0.53 -8.77 -14.86
C GLN A 116 0.37 -9.64 -13.97
N ALA A 117 0.71 -9.15 -12.77
CA ALA A 117 1.59 -9.88 -11.85
C ALA A 117 0.93 -11.12 -11.26
N VAL A 118 -0.37 -11.04 -10.92
CA VAL A 118 -1.09 -12.11 -10.24
C VAL A 118 -1.66 -13.14 -11.21
N VAL A 119 -2.27 -12.70 -12.33
CA VAL A 119 -2.99 -13.57 -13.27
C VAL A 119 -2.26 -13.76 -14.59
N GLY A 120 -1.29 -12.89 -14.91
CA GLY A 120 -0.61 -12.85 -16.19
C GLY A 120 -1.37 -12.05 -17.27
N LEU A 121 -2.56 -11.51 -16.96
CA LEU A 121 -3.42 -10.77 -17.88
C LEU A 121 -3.84 -9.43 -17.24
N GLY A 122 -3.45 -8.29 -17.84
CA GLY A 122 -3.79 -6.95 -17.35
C GLY A 122 -5.30 -6.62 -17.38
N SER A 123 -6.10 -7.39 -18.12
CA SER A 123 -7.55 -7.26 -18.24
C SER A 123 -8.34 -8.26 -17.36
N ALA A 124 -7.68 -8.98 -16.45
CA ALA A 124 -8.33 -9.98 -15.60
C ALA A 124 -9.49 -9.38 -14.78
N SER A 125 -10.56 -10.18 -14.59
CA SER A 125 -11.68 -9.83 -13.73
C SER A 125 -11.34 -9.98 -12.24
N LYS A 126 -12.13 -9.38 -11.34
CA LYS A 126 -11.96 -9.54 -9.89
C LYS A 126 -12.06 -11.01 -9.45
N GLU A 127 -12.97 -11.76 -10.04
CA GLU A 127 -13.17 -13.18 -9.75
C GLU A 127 -11.94 -14.01 -10.15
N GLN A 128 -11.33 -13.69 -11.29
CA GLN A 128 -10.10 -14.35 -11.74
C GLN A 128 -8.94 -14.06 -10.79
N ILE A 129 -8.78 -12.80 -10.35
CA ILE A 129 -7.77 -12.41 -9.36
C ILE A 129 -8.00 -13.18 -8.06
N ALA A 130 -9.23 -13.16 -7.53
CA ALA A 130 -9.58 -13.86 -6.30
C ALA A 130 -9.28 -15.36 -6.39
N GLY A 131 -9.64 -16.01 -7.52
CA GLY A 131 -9.37 -17.43 -7.74
C GLY A 131 -7.87 -17.75 -7.72
N VAL A 132 -7.03 -16.92 -8.35
CA VAL A 132 -5.57 -17.10 -8.35
C VAL A 132 -4.98 -16.84 -6.96
N VAL A 133 -5.40 -15.77 -6.28
CA VAL A 133 -4.96 -15.45 -4.90
C VAL A 133 -5.25 -16.63 -3.96
N MET A 134 -6.48 -17.12 -3.96
CA MET A 134 -6.89 -18.23 -3.12
C MET A 134 -6.10 -19.50 -3.41
N LYS A 135 -5.90 -19.83 -4.69
CA LYS A 135 -5.14 -21.01 -5.12
C LYS A 135 -3.67 -20.90 -4.71
N THR A 136 -3.04 -19.73 -4.94
CA THR A 136 -1.62 -19.50 -4.64
C THR A 136 -1.33 -19.58 -3.13
N LEU A 137 -2.26 -19.09 -2.31
CA LEU A 137 -2.10 -19.01 -0.86
C LEU A 137 -2.80 -20.15 -0.11
N HIS A 138 -3.31 -21.15 -0.85
CA HIS A 138 -4.02 -22.32 -0.28
C HIS A 138 -5.18 -21.93 0.67
N ILE A 139 -5.94 -20.91 0.27
CA ILE A 139 -7.07 -20.41 1.06
C ILE A 139 -8.32 -21.23 0.69
N GLU A 140 -8.79 -22.07 1.59
CA GLU A 140 -9.92 -22.97 1.33
C GLU A 140 -11.26 -22.26 1.32
N LYS A 141 -11.42 -21.25 2.18
CA LYS A 141 -12.70 -20.52 2.33
C LYS A 141 -12.63 -19.13 1.71
N ALA A 142 -13.47 -18.93 0.70
CA ALA A 142 -13.58 -17.61 0.07
C ALA A 142 -14.06 -16.55 1.10
N PRO A 143 -13.47 -15.34 1.07
CA PRO A 143 -13.97 -14.24 1.87
C PRO A 143 -15.39 -13.86 1.42
N LYS A 144 -16.17 -13.28 2.33
CA LYS A 144 -17.54 -12.84 2.02
C LYS A 144 -17.60 -11.76 0.94
N LYS A 145 -16.54 -10.96 0.83
CA LYS A 145 -16.39 -9.90 -0.18
C LYS A 145 -15.03 -9.99 -0.86
N LEU A 146 -15.01 -9.75 -2.16
CA LEU A 146 -13.79 -9.84 -2.98
C LEU A 146 -12.78 -8.73 -2.68
N ASP A 147 -13.20 -7.59 -2.12
CA ASP A 147 -12.31 -6.48 -1.77
C ASP A 147 -11.16 -6.94 -0.82
N ALA A 148 -11.41 -7.94 0.02
CA ALA A 148 -10.36 -8.55 0.86
C ALA A 148 -9.27 -9.24 0.01
N THR A 149 -9.65 -9.83 -1.13
CA THR A 149 -8.68 -10.47 -2.04
C THR A 149 -7.91 -9.46 -2.87
N ASP A 150 -8.49 -8.27 -3.14
CA ASP A 150 -7.82 -7.21 -3.89
C ASP A 150 -6.60 -6.69 -3.09
N GLY A 151 -6.73 -6.43 -1.79
CA GLY A 151 -5.60 -6.07 -0.93
C GLY A 151 -4.51 -7.16 -0.88
N MET A 152 -4.90 -8.44 -0.85
CA MET A 152 -3.93 -9.54 -0.90
C MET A 152 -3.25 -9.66 -2.27
N ALA A 153 -3.95 -9.36 -3.37
CA ALA A 153 -3.38 -9.32 -4.71
C ALA A 153 -2.30 -8.23 -4.84
N VAL A 154 -2.51 -7.07 -4.18
CA VAL A 154 -1.48 -6.01 -4.08
C VAL A 154 -0.24 -6.51 -3.37
N ALA A 155 -0.38 -7.22 -2.24
CA ALA A 155 0.74 -7.82 -1.51
C ALA A 155 1.51 -8.85 -2.36
N LEU A 156 0.80 -9.72 -3.08
CA LEU A 156 1.41 -10.69 -4.00
C LEU A 156 2.13 -10.01 -5.17
N CYS A 157 1.54 -8.96 -5.76
CA CYS A 157 2.18 -8.18 -6.81
C CYS A 157 3.52 -7.60 -6.33
N HIS A 158 3.54 -7.07 -5.12
CA HIS A 158 4.77 -6.54 -4.51
C HIS A 158 5.80 -7.66 -4.29
N TYR A 159 5.41 -8.78 -3.70
CA TYR A 159 6.29 -9.94 -3.52
C TYR A 159 6.91 -10.39 -4.85
N TYR A 160 6.14 -10.57 -5.91
CA TYR A 160 6.67 -10.96 -7.22
C TYR A 160 7.60 -9.90 -7.82
N SER A 161 7.34 -8.62 -7.56
CA SER A 161 8.18 -7.52 -8.04
C SER A 161 9.56 -7.48 -7.36
N ILE A 162 9.64 -7.78 -6.06
CA ILE A 162 10.92 -7.76 -5.33
C ILE A 162 11.68 -9.10 -5.41
N SER A 163 10.98 -10.22 -5.61
CA SER A 163 11.58 -11.56 -5.64
C SER A 163 12.27 -11.88 -6.97
N SER A 164 11.90 -11.22 -8.08
CA SER A 164 12.48 -11.45 -9.40
C SER A 164 13.40 -10.31 -9.83
N PRO A 165 14.66 -10.58 -10.24
CA PRO A 165 15.56 -9.55 -10.77
C PRO A 165 14.99 -8.85 -12.02
N ILE A 166 14.26 -9.57 -12.87
CA ILE A 166 13.61 -9.04 -14.07
C ILE A 166 12.46 -8.12 -13.69
N ASN A 167 11.65 -8.53 -12.71
CA ASN A 167 10.49 -7.76 -12.27
C ASN A 167 10.88 -6.51 -11.44
N ARG A 168 12.07 -6.46 -10.86
CA ARG A 168 12.60 -5.25 -10.20
C ARG A 168 12.69 -4.05 -11.14
N ALA A 169 13.04 -4.28 -12.40
CA ALA A 169 13.07 -3.24 -13.42
C ALA A 169 11.67 -2.72 -13.79
N LEU A 170 10.63 -3.53 -13.55
CA LEU A 170 9.22 -3.23 -13.80
C LEU A 170 8.44 -2.94 -12.50
N GLY A 171 9.14 -2.83 -11.38
CA GLY A 171 8.57 -2.67 -10.04
C GLY A 171 7.76 -1.39 -9.85
N GLY A 172 6.98 -1.37 -8.79
CA GLY A 172 6.20 -0.20 -8.37
C GLY A 172 7.07 1.01 -8.04
N THR A 173 6.46 2.18 -8.04
CA THR A 173 7.12 3.41 -7.62
C THR A 173 7.33 3.37 -6.10
N LYS A 174 8.59 3.36 -5.66
CA LYS A 174 8.90 3.46 -4.24
C LYS A 174 8.67 4.90 -3.78
N VAL A 175 7.79 5.07 -2.82
CA VAL A 175 7.67 6.30 -2.04
C VAL A 175 8.62 6.13 -0.84
N LYS A 176 9.76 6.82 -0.87
CA LYS A 176 10.70 6.75 0.24
C LYS A 176 10.05 7.29 1.51
N GLY A 177 9.86 6.43 2.49
CA GLY A 177 9.58 6.83 3.86
C GLY A 177 10.75 7.66 4.42
N LEU A 178 10.48 8.54 5.35
CA LEU A 178 11.49 9.39 6.01
C LEU A 178 12.50 8.59 6.88
N GLY A 179 12.34 7.25 6.99
CA GLY A 179 13.10 6.38 7.90
C GLY A 179 14.30 5.61 7.33
N GLY A 180 14.60 5.70 6.02
CA GLY A 180 15.58 4.82 5.35
C GLY A 180 17.02 5.30 5.25
N ASP A 181 17.30 6.56 5.40
CA ASP A 181 18.61 7.13 5.67
C ASP A 181 18.41 8.06 6.86
N LYS A 182 19.17 7.86 7.95
CA LYS A 182 19.46 8.98 8.82
C LYS A 182 20.00 10.05 7.88
N MET A 183 19.08 10.89 7.36
CA MET A 183 19.48 12.15 6.81
C MET A 183 20.37 12.71 7.91
N ALA A 184 21.69 12.57 7.73
CA ALA A 184 22.57 13.56 8.26
C ALA A 184 21.86 14.85 7.88
N ARG A 185 21.18 15.45 8.85
CA ARG A 185 20.67 16.81 8.71
C ARG A 185 21.90 17.56 8.24
N LYS A 186 22.01 17.76 6.91
CA LYS A 186 22.91 18.77 6.41
C LYS A 186 22.47 19.98 7.19
N ARG A 187 23.23 20.33 8.24
CA ARG A 187 23.19 21.63 8.88
C ARG A 187 23.38 22.64 7.74
N GLY A 188 22.27 23.13 7.21
CA GLY A 188 22.28 24.00 6.04
C GLY A 188 20.92 24.30 5.44
N THR A 189 19.82 23.71 5.93
CA THR A 189 18.51 24.28 5.64
C THR A 189 18.38 25.56 6.45
N LYS A 190 18.48 26.70 5.76
CA LYS A 190 18.19 28.02 6.32
C LYS A 190 16.89 27.90 7.11
N SER A 191 16.90 28.31 8.39
CA SER A 191 15.68 28.30 9.18
C SER A 191 14.64 29.20 8.48
N TRP A 192 13.35 28.93 8.72
CA TRP A 192 12.29 29.80 8.19
C TRP A 192 12.52 31.27 8.58
N GLU A 193 13.02 31.52 9.79
CA GLU A 193 13.41 32.85 10.25
C GLU A 193 14.55 33.48 9.42
N GLN A 194 15.52 32.68 9.00
CA GLN A 194 16.60 33.14 8.13
C GLN A 194 16.08 33.44 6.72
N PHE A 195 15.16 32.60 6.20
CA PHE A 195 14.49 32.84 4.92
C PHE A 195 13.69 34.14 4.96
N LEU A 196 12.95 34.41 6.03
CA LEU A 196 12.16 35.64 6.20
C LEU A 196 13.05 36.88 6.26
N ARG A 197 14.20 36.84 6.93
CA ARG A 197 15.16 37.95 6.95
C ARG A 197 15.76 38.27 5.59
N GLU A 198 16.02 37.23 4.79
CA GLU A 198 16.62 37.37 3.47
C GLU A 198 15.59 37.73 2.36
N ASN A 199 14.30 37.64 2.66
CA ASN A 199 13.19 37.92 1.72
C ASN A 199 12.08 38.75 2.38
N PRO A 200 12.39 39.99 2.86
CA PRO A 200 11.41 40.81 3.60
C PRO A 200 10.18 41.19 2.76
N ASP A 201 10.33 41.26 1.43
CA ASP A 201 9.25 41.67 0.51
C ASP A 201 8.26 40.55 0.17
N ARG A 202 8.50 39.29 0.64
CA ARG A 202 7.62 38.15 0.40
C ARG A 202 6.66 37.89 1.56
N VAL A 203 6.72 38.67 2.60
CA VAL A 203 5.85 38.59 3.78
C VAL A 203 5.02 39.87 3.83
N LYS A 204 3.85 39.82 3.22
CA LYS A 204 2.76 40.80 3.41
C LYS A 204 1.64 40.14 4.17
#